data_f8135b74daa211a782032a228e845cec
#
_entry.id   f8135b74daa211a782032a228e845cec
#
_cell.length_a   1.000
_cell.length_b   1.000
_cell.length_c   1.000
_cell.angle_alpha   90.00
_cell.angle_beta   90.00
_cell.angle_gamma   90.00
#
_symmetry.space_group_name_H-M   'P 1'
#
loop_
_entity.id
_entity.type
_entity.pdbx_description
1 polymer ?
#
loop_
_entity_poly.entity_id
_entity_poly.type
_entity_poly.pdbx_seq_one_letter_code
_entity_poly.pdbx_strand_id
1 'polypeptide(L)'
;MAKTPRATFMGRRGWAAALAATLAAPSLHAAQDVTFGLTPVFLDSDIVLVRQIEAYLAGRLGRAVAVVKRRTYREVTSLLVAAQLDAAWICGYPLVQHRDALEVLAVPSYRGAPLYRSYLIVRQDRAALALPDLRGDIHAFSDPDSNSGFLVTRAALDSLGAAPASFFARSFFTYGHRNVIRAVAAGLAQSGSVDGYVWDVMADIEAPLVGATRVVEQSALMGFPPIAAARAGDPGLRRAIRQALLAMPEDPIGRAILSTLRLDGFVEADPALFASIEAMWLRTRDAG
;
A
#
# COMPACT_ATOMS: atom_id res chain seq x y z
N MET A 1 -59.94 84.34 24.34
CA MET A 1 -61.32 83.87 24.11
C MET A 1 -61.30 82.75 23.06
N ALA A 2 -62.09 81.67 23.31
CA ALA A 2 -62.58 80.63 22.41
C ALA A 2 -61.57 79.58 22.01
N LYS A 3 -61.67 78.45 22.65
CA LYS A 3 -62.45 77.24 22.51
C LYS A 3 -61.90 76.28 21.40
N THR A 4 -61.42 75.13 21.91
CA THR A 4 -61.23 73.85 21.25
C THR A 4 -62.41 73.37 20.43
N PRO A 5 -62.27 72.44 19.51
CA PRO A 5 -62.62 71.04 19.91
C PRO A 5 -61.66 69.93 19.44
N ARG A 6 -61.79 68.85 20.15
CA ARG A 6 -61.19 67.50 19.95
C ARG A 6 -61.68 66.83 18.66
N ALA A 7 -60.79 66.12 18.02
CA ALA A 7 -61.19 65.01 17.15
C ALA A 7 -60.35 63.77 17.45
N THR A 8 -61.01 62.70 17.84
CA THR A 8 -60.53 61.41 18.11
C THR A 8 -60.30 60.67 16.80
N PHE A 9 -59.12 60.06 16.63
CA PHE A 9 -58.90 59.17 15.52
C PHE A 9 -58.42 57.77 16.04
N MET A 10 -59.28 56.76 15.84
CA MET A 10 -59.03 55.34 16.13
C MET A 10 -58.04 54.76 15.13
N GLY A 11 -56.88 54.38 15.62
CA GLY A 11 -55.88 53.67 14.81
C GLY A 11 -56.16 52.19 14.71
N ARG A 12 -56.36 51.69 13.52
CA ARG A 12 -56.36 50.26 13.21
C ARG A 12 -54.94 49.78 13.13
N ARG A 13 -54.48 48.99 14.09
CA ARG A 13 -53.21 48.22 14.04
C ARG A 13 -53.42 47.03 13.14
N GLY A 14 -52.89 47.10 11.92
CA GLY A 14 -52.68 45.95 11.05
C GLY A 14 -51.37 45.26 11.39
N TRP A 15 -51.45 44.02 11.91
CA TRP A 15 -50.28 43.18 12.08
C TRP A 15 -50.02 42.47 10.74
N ALA A 16 -48.95 42.85 10.04
CA ALA A 16 -48.40 42.07 8.95
C ALA A 16 -47.40 41.05 9.51
N ALA A 17 -47.84 39.81 9.63
CA ALA A 17 -46.95 38.70 9.95
C ALA A 17 -46.13 38.34 8.69
N ALA A 18 -44.88 38.78 8.68
CA ALA A 18 -43.92 38.32 7.67
C ALA A 18 -43.48 36.90 8.01
N LEU A 19 -43.96 35.87 7.24
CA LEU A 19 -43.40 34.53 7.24
C LEU A 19 -42.01 34.57 6.61
N ALA A 20 -40.96 34.57 7.43
CA ALA A 20 -39.60 34.29 6.98
C ALA A 20 -39.46 32.79 6.70
N ALA A 21 -39.62 32.39 5.45
CA ALA A 21 -39.25 31.04 4.98
C ALA A 21 -37.71 30.99 5.00
N THR A 22 -37.15 30.40 6.04
CA THR A 22 -35.73 29.99 6.06
C THR A 22 -35.56 28.85 5.07
N LEU A 23 -35.09 29.16 3.86
CA LEU A 23 -34.52 28.20 2.94
C LEU A 23 -33.26 27.62 3.61
N ALA A 24 -33.39 26.46 4.23
CA ALA A 24 -32.24 25.67 4.61
C ALA A 24 -31.51 25.24 3.31
N ALA A 25 -30.50 26.00 2.92
CA ALA A 25 -29.59 25.56 1.90
C ALA A 25 -28.96 24.24 2.38
N PRO A 26 -28.97 23.18 1.56
CA PRO A 26 -28.25 21.96 1.91
C PRO A 26 -26.78 22.39 2.08
N SER A 27 -26.22 22.21 3.26
CA SER A 27 -24.78 22.34 3.47
C SER A 27 -24.11 21.32 2.55
N LEU A 28 -23.56 21.78 1.44
CA LEU A 28 -22.58 21.06 0.65
C LEU A 28 -21.38 20.84 1.59
N HIS A 29 -21.41 19.76 2.37
CA HIS A 29 -20.17 19.22 2.92
C HIS A 29 -19.31 18.91 1.70
N ALA A 30 -18.30 19.73 1.43
CA ALA A 30 -17.26 19.37 0.49
C ALA A 30 -16.75 18.00 0.97
N ALA A 31 -17.03 16.96 0.19
CA ALA A 31 -16.58 15.62 0.53
C ALA A 31 -15.06 15.69 0.66
N GLN A 32 -14.53 15.35 1.83
CA GLN A 32 -13.08 15.34 2.05
C GLN A 32 -12.42 14.51 0.96
N ASP A 33 -11.25 14.96 0.47
CA ASP A 33 -10.47 14.22 -0.50
C ASP A 33 -10.16 12.83 0.04
N VAL A 34 -10.18 11.82 -0.83
CA VAL A 34 -9.81 10.46 -0.48
C VAL A 34 -8.29 10.37 -0.44
N THR A 35 -7.73 9.81 0.62
CA THR A 35 -6.30 9.61 0.79
C THR A 35 -5.91 8.16 0.53
N PHE A 36 -5.01 7.92 -0.44
CA PHE A 36 -4.56 6.59 -0.82
C PHE A 36 -3.05 6.44 -0.58
N GLY A 37 -2.66 5.56 0.36
CA GLY A 37 -1.25 5.33 0.71
C GLY A 37 -0.55 4.38 -0.27
N LEU A 38 0.70 4.68 -0.61
CA LEU A 38 1.58 3.75 -1.32
C LEU A 38 2.84 3.49 -0.49
N THR A 39 3.11 2.21 -0.21
CA THR A 39 4.43 1.81 0.32
C THR A 39 5.47 1.85 -0.80
N PRO A 40 6.78 2.05 -0.50
CA PRO A 40 7.85 2.12 -1.49
C PRO A 40 8.21 0.75 -2.09
N VAL A 41 7.20 -0.06 -2.45
CA VAL A 41 7.37 -1.35 -3.15
C VAL A 41 7.60 -1.12 -4.62
N PHE A 42 6.82 -0.19 -5.20
CA PHE A 42 6.79 0.11 -6.62
C PHE A 42 7.64 1.34 -6.94
N LEU A 43 7.83 1.56 -8.22
CA LEU A 43 8.59 2.63 -8.84
C LEU A 43 8.24 4.00 -8.20
N ASP A 44 8.85 4.31 -7.08
CA ASP A 44 8.65 5.55 -6.31
C ASP A 44 8.82 6.83 -7.14
N SER A 45 9.47 6.71 -8.28
CA SER A 45 9.79 7.81 -9.18
C SER A 45 8.78 7.98 -10.32
N ASP A 46 7.81 7.09 -10.49
CA ASP A 46 6.84 7.19 -11.58
C ASP A 46 5.66 8.13 -11.22
N ILE A 47 5.92 9.43 -11.41
CA ILE A 47 4.90 10.47 -11.20
C ILE A 47 3.69 10.26 -12.12
N VAL A 48 3.90 9.70 -13.33
CA VAL A 48 2.83 9.46 -14.30
C VAL A 48 1.90 8.38 -13.79
N LEU A 49 2.45 7.26 -13.30
CA LEU A 49 1.66 6.17 -12.71
C LEU A 49 0.85 6.65 -11.49
N VAL A 50 1.45 7.43 -10.60
CA VAL A 50 0.77 7.99 -9.43
C VAL A 50 -0.42 8.85 -9.86
N ARG A 51 -0.24 9.76 -10.83
CA ARG A 51 -1.32 10.60 -11.36
C ARG A 51 -2.41 9.80 -12.07
N GLN A 52 -2.05 8.71 -12.75
CA GLN A 52 -3.03 7.81 -13.37
C GLN A 52 -3.88 7.10 -12.30
N ILE A 53 -3.28 6.64 -11.20
CA ILE A 53 -4.00 6.04 -10.08
C ILE A 53 -4.94 7.07 -9.43
N GLU A 54 -4.47 8.29 -9.18
CA GLU A 54 -5.30 9.38 -8.65
C GLU A 54 -6.49 9.67 -9.57
N ALA A 55 -6.24 9.86 -10.86
CA ALA A 55 -7.29 10.16 -11.84
C ALA A 55 -8.32 9.03 -11.97
N TYR A 56 -7.84 7.77 -12.02
CA TYR A 56 -8.71 6.60 -12.08
C TYR A 56 -9.63 6.51 -10.86
N LEU A 57 -9.04 6.53 -9.66
CA LEU A 57 -9.81 6.43 -8.43
C LEU A 57 -10.74 7.63 -8.26
N ALA A 58 -10.31 8.85 -8.59
CA ALA A 58 -11.17 10.04 -8.52
C ALA A 58 -12.39 9.92 -9.44
N GLY A 59 -12.19 9.43 -10.68
CA GLY A 59 -13.27 9.19 -11.63
C GLY A 59 -14.28 8.14 -11.15
N ARG A 60 -13.79 7.07 -10.50
CA ARG A 60 -14.65 5.98 -9.97
C ARG A 60 -15.38 6.36 -8.68
N LEU A 61 -14.77 7.17 -7.84
CA LEU A 61 -15.30 7.55 -6.53
C LEU A 61 -16.11 8.86 -6.55
N GLY A 62 -16.04 9.64 -7.64
CA GLY A 62 -16.68 10.95 -7.74
C GLY A 62 -16.12 11.98 -6.74
N ARG A 63 -14.89 11.80 -6.25
CA ARG A 63 -14.21 12.63 -5.24
C ARG A 63 -12.74 12.77 -5.64
N ALA A 64 -12.11 13.88 -5.26
CA ALA A 64 -10.66 14.01 -5.42
C ALA A 64 -9.92 12.92 -4.62
N VAL A 65 -8.83 12.42 -5.18
CA VAL A 65 -7.97 11.40 -4.56
C VAL A 65 -6.56 11.93 -4.51
N ALA A 66 -5.95 11.89 -3.34
CA ALA A 66 -4.55 12.24 -3.13
C ALA A 66 -3.73 11.00 -2.75
N VAL A 67 -2.69 10.71 -3.53
CA VAL A 67 -1.76 9.64 -3.21
C VAL A 67 -0.73 10.13 -2.20
N VAL A 68 -0.63 9.41 -1.08
CA VAL A 68 0.30 9.68 0.02
C VAL A 68 1.43 8.67 -0.01
N LYS A 69 2.66 9.14 -0.24
CA LYS A 69 3.89 8.32 -0.18
C LYS A 69 4.68 8.63 1.09
N ARG A 70 5.36 7.63 1.63
CA ARG A 70 6.28 7.75 2.77
C ARG A 70 7.55 6.96 2.47
N ARG A 71 8.59 7.20 3.28
CA ARG A 71 9.91 6.58 3.08
C ARG A 71 9.95 5.12 3.51
N THR A 72 9.11 4.73 4.48
CA THR A 72 9.12 3.39 5.09
C THR A 72 7.72 2.78 5.07
N TYR A 73 7.66 1.45 5.13
CA TYR A 73 6.40 0.71 5.26
C TYR A 73 5.68 1.06 6.55
N ARG A 74 6.44 1.21 7.63
CA ARG A 74 5.91 1.58 8.95
C ARG A 74 5.17 2.90 8.95
N GLU A 75 5.70 3.93 8.28
CA GLU A 75 5.04 5.23 8.21
C GLU A 75 3.68 5.13 7.51
N VAL A 76 3.58 4.42 6.37
CA VAL A 76 2.31 4.20 5.66
C VAL A 76 1.35 3.39 6.51
N THR A 77 1.82 2.27 7.09
CA THR A 77 0.99 1.39 7.92
C THR A 77 0.46 2.10 9.16
N SER A 78 1.29 2.91 9.83
CA SER A 78 0.87 3.68 11.01
C SER A 78 -0.25 4.68 10.68
N LEU A 79 -0.14 5.40 9.56
CA LEU A 79 -1.19 6.29 9.08
C LEU A 79 -2.49 5.53 8.76
N LEU A 80 -2.37 4.35 8.14
CA LEU A 80 -3.52 3.52 7.80
C LEU A 80 -4.22 2.98 9.04
N VAL A 81 -3.49 2.42 10.00
CA VAL A 81 -4.02 1.91 11.28
C VAL A 81 -4.70 3.01 12.09
N ALA A 82 -4.14 4.23 12.05
CA ALA A 82 -4.72 5.42 12.69
C ALA A 82 -5.92 6.02 11.92
N ALA A 83 -6.37 5.39 10.84
CA ALA A 83 -7.42 5.88 9.94
C ALA A 83 -7.14 7.31 9.39
N GLN A 84 -5.87 7.67 9.25
CA GLN A 84 -5.42 8.89 8.59
C GLN A 84 -5.21 8.69 7.07
N LEU A 85 -5.34 7.47 6.59
CA LEU A 85 -5.49 7.09 5.18
C LEU A 85 -6.77 6.30 5.03
N ASP A 86 -7.51 6.55 3.96
CA ASP A 86 -8.75 5.83 3.64
C ASP A 86 -8.47 4.42 3.14
N ALA A 87 -7.39 4.24 2.38
CA ALA A 87 -6.85 2.96 1.96
C ALA A 87 -5.36 3.07 1.68
N ALA A 88 -4.65 1.94 1.63
CA ALA A 88 -3.26 1.91 1.20
C ALA A 88 -2.87 0.56 0.58
N TRP A 89 -1.91 0.61 -0.33
CA TRP A 89 -1.22 -0.58 -0.81
C TRP A 89 -0.09 -0.89 0.16
N ILE A 90 -0.23 -1.95 0.94
CA ILE A 90 0.70 -2.34 2.00
C ILE A 90 1.26 -3.74 1.79
N CYS A 91 2.34 -4.07 2.50
CA CYS A 91 2.89 -5.42 2.51
C CYS A 91 2.04 -6.38 3.36
N GLY A 92 2.08 -7.69 3.04
CA GLY A 92 1.40 -8.73 3.82
C GLY A 92 1.90 -8.86 5.26
N TYR A 93 3.16 -8.52 5.53
CA TYR A 93 3.71 -8.60 6.89
C TYR A 93 3.08 -7.58 7.85
N PRO A 94 3.05 -6.27 7.60
CA PRO A 94 2.29 -5.35 8.44
C PRO A 94 0.78 -5.63 8.44
N LEU A 95 0.21 -6.17 7.38
CA LEU A 95 -1.20 -6.60 7.39
C LEU A 95 -1.46 -7.62 8.52
N VAL A 96 -0.67 -8.70 8.61
CA VAL A 96 -0.89 -9.74 9.62
C VAL A 96 -0.59 -9.24 11.04
N GLN A 97 0.34 -8.29 11.21
CA GLN A 97 0.61 -7.64 12.50
C GLN A 97 -0.58 -6.81 13.00
N HIS A 98 -1.36 -6.22 12.10
CA HIS A 98 -2.46 -5.31 12.40
C HIS A 98 -3.82 -5.81 11.90
N ARG A 99 -3.99 -7.13 11.74
CA ARG A 99 -5.19 -7.74 11.13
C ARG A 99 -6.51 -7.38 11.83
N ASP A 100 -6.45 -7.10 13.14
CA ASP A 100 -7.62 -6.72 13.92
C ASP A 100 -8.08 -5.28 13.62
N ALA A 101 -7.14 -4.41 13.21
CA ALA A 101 -7.40 -3.03 12.86
C ALA A 101 -7.65 -2.82 11.35
N LEU A 102 -7.18 -3.73 10.51
CA LEU A 102 -7.21 -3.60 9.05
C LEU A 102 -8.18 -4.58 8.38
N GLU A 103 -8.73 -4.16 7.24
CA GLU A 103 -9.52 -4.98 6.33
C GLU A 103 -8.85 -4.98 4.96
N VAL A 104 -8.70 -6.15 4.33
CA VAL A 104 -8.22 -6.24 2.94
C VAL A 104 -9.37 -5.88 2.00
N LEU A 105 -9.13 -4.93 1.11
CA LEU A 105 -10.10 -4.50 0.10
C LEU A 105 -9.99 -5.32 -1.18
N ALA A 106 -8.76 -5.50 -1.67
CA ALA A 106 -8.47 -6.28 -2.87
C ALA A 106 -7.00 -6.72 -2.87
N VAL A 107 -6.71 -7.78 -3.61
CA VAL A 107 -5.35 -8.30 -3.80
C VAL A 107 -5.01 -8.26 -5.29
N PRO A 108 -3.85 -7.71 -5.68
CA PRO A 108 -3.40 -7.77 -7.06
C PRO A 108 -3.23 -9.21 -7.55
N SER A 109 -3.56 -9.46 -8.82
CA SER A 109 -3.27 -10.70 -9.52
C SER A 109 -2.09 -10.50 -10.46
N TYR A 110 -1.13 -11.40 -10.40
CA TYR A 110 0.06 -11.42 -11.23
C TYR A 110 0.30 -12.81 -11.78
N ARG A 111 0.43 -12.93 -13.12
CA ARG A 111 0.57 -14.22 -13.82
C ARG A 111 -0.53 -15.22 -13.43
N GLY A 112 -1.77 -14.75 -13.39
CA GLY A 112 -2.97 -15.54 -13.16
C GLY A 112 -3.26 -15.87 -11.69
N ALA A 113 -2.50 -15.34 -10.72
CA ALA A 113 -2.73 -15.64 -9.30
C ALA A 113 -2.47 -14.42 -8.40
N PRO A 114 -3.18 -14.29 -7.25
CA PRO A 114 -2.91 -13.24 -6.25
C PRO A 114 -1.74 -13.63 -5.34
N LEU A 115 -0.66 -14.14 -5.93
CA LEU A 115 0.47 -14.75 -5.24
C LEU A 115 1.79 -14.22 -5.78
N TYR A 116 2.82 -14.20 -4.93
CA TYR A 116 4.18 -13.82 -5.28
C TYR A 116 5.21 -14.60 -4.46
N ARG A 117 6.50 -14.39 -4.73
CA ARG A 117 7.62 -15.02 -4.02
C ARG A 117 8.61 -13.98 -3.51
N SER A 118 9.36 -14.36 -2.50
CA SER A 118 10.63 -13.71 -2.15
C SER A 118 11.74 -14.36 -2.93
N TYR A 119 12.68 -13.56 -3.46
CA TYR A 119 13.91 -14.04 -4.09
C TYR A 119 15.12 -13.66 -3.25
N LEU A 120 16.04 -14.61 -3.06
CA LEU A 120 17.40 -14.35 -2.66
C LEU A 120 18.24 -14.12 -3.91
N ILE A 121 18.92 -12.98 -3.98
CA ILE A 121 19.73 -12.61 -5.13
C ILE A 121 21.18 -12.39 -4.73
N VAL A 122 22.08 -12.68 -5.68
CA VAL A 122 23.52 -12.40 -5.62
C VAL A 122 23.97 -11.77 -6.92
N ARG A 123 25.22 -11.32 -7.00
CA ARG A 123 25.81 -10.91 -8.28
C ARG A 123 25.81 -12.08 -9.27
N GLN A 124 25.71 -11.75 -10.55
CA GLN A 124 25.66 -12.75 -11.64
C GLN A 124 26.87 -13.71 -11.66
N ASP A 125 28.04 -13.20 -11.31
CA ASP A 125 29.32 -13.94 -11.33
C ASP A 125 29.59 -14.77 -10.06
N ARG A 126 28.73 -14.66 -9.04
CA ARG A 126 28.94 -15.36 -7.76
C ARG A 126 28.40 -16.79 -7.79
N ALA A 127 29.15 -17.76 -7.28
CA ALA A 127 28.84 -19.19 -7.32
C ALA A 127 27.94 -19.71 -6.17
N ALA A 128 27.21 -18.85 -5.42
CA ALA A 128 26.30 -19.27 -4.37
C ALA A 128 25.04 -19.97 -4.96
N LEU A 129 24.53 -21.03 -4.33
CA LEU A 129 23.38 -21.79 -4.83
C LEU A 129 22.16 -21.73 -3.91
N ALA A 130 22.33 -21.44 -2.61
CA ALA A 130 21.27 -21.40 -1.62
C ALA A 130 21.62 -20.47 -0.45
N LEU A 131 20.68 -20.27 0.47
CA LEU A 131 20.85 -19.42 1.67
C LEU A 131 22.09 -19.77 2.49
N PRO A 132 22.45 -21.06 2.74
CA PRO A 132 23.67 -21.38 3.51
C PRO A 132 24.95 -20.80 2.94
N ASP A 133 25.06 -20.67 1.61
CA ASP A 133 26.24 -20.12 0.91
C ASP A 133 26.41 -18.61 1.10
N LEU A 134 25.42 -17.95 1.68
CA LEU A 134 25.41 -16.52 1.95
C LEU A 134 25.94 -16.18 3.35
N ARG A 135 26.38 -17.18 4.13
CA ARG A 135 26.94 -16.96 5.46
C ARG A 135 28.17 -16.05 5.39
N GLY A 136 28.18 -15.05 6.25
CA GLY A 136 29.28 -14.07 6.30
C GLY A 136 29.17 -12.96 5.27
N ASP A 137 28.11 -12.89 4.48
CA ASP A 137 27.90 -11.81 3.51
C ASP A 137 27.63 -10.45 4.18
N ILE A 138 27.86 -9.38 3.41
CA ILE A 138 27.12 -8.14 3.57
C ILE A 138 25.79 -8.34 2.82
N HIS A 139 24.67 -8.34 3.54
CA HIS A 139 23.35 -8.62 2.99
C HIS A 139 22.45 -7.39 2.98
N ALA A 140 21.79 -7.13 1.85
CA ALA A 140 20.85 -6.03 1.68
C ALA A 140 19.41 -6.52 1.87
N PHE A 141 18.69 -5.92 2.82
CA PHE A 141 17.23 -6.04 2.99
C PHE A 141 16.51 -4.84 2.41
N SER A 142 15.22 -5.01 2.06
CA SER A 142 14.43 -3.88 1.54
C SER A 142 13.94 -2.96 2.67
N ASP A 143 13.13 -3.48 3.60
CA ASP A 143 12.52 -2.72 4.69
C ASP A 143 12.28 -3.65 5.89
N PRO A 144 12.42 -3.22 7.15
CA PRO A 144 12.17 -4.04 8.33
C PRO A 144 10.77 -4.66 8.39
N ASP A 145 9.77 -3.98 7.79
CA ASP A 145 8.38 -4.43 7.76
C ASP A 145 8.03 -5.10 6.40
N SER A 146 9.04 -5.46 5.58
CA SER A 146 8.84 -6.20 4.33
C SER A 146 8.73 -7.71 4.57
N ASN A 147 7.72 -8.35 3.99
CA ASN A 147 7.61 -9.81 3.98
C ASN A 147 8.73 -10.44 3.14
N SER A 148 8.76 -10.15 1.84
CA SER A 148 9.72 -10.75 0.90
C SER A 148 11.16 -10.23 1.07
N GLY A 149 11.31 -8.97 1.46
CA GLY A 149 12.62 -8.35 1.60
C GLY A 149 13.24 -8.45 3.00
N PHE A 150 12.57 -9.12 3.96
CA PHE A 150 13.11 -9.33 5.30
C PHE A 150 12.53 -10.56 6.01
N LEU A 151 11.20 -10.64 6.26
CA LEU A 151 10.58 -11.67 7.10
C LEU A 151 10.87 -13.09 6.59
N VAL A 152 10.77 -13.33 5.28
CA VAL A 152 11.03 -14.66 4.68
C VAL A 152 12.44 -15.12 4.98
N THR A 153 13.45 -14.28 4.77
CA THR A 153 14.84 -14.63 5.04
C THR A 153 15.09 -14.80 6.54
N ARG A 154 14.50 -13.95 7.38
CA ARG A 154 14.55 -14.11 8.85
C ARG A 154 13.98 -15.47 9.28
N ALA A 155 12.83 -15.85 8.76
CA ALA A 155 12.18 -17.13 9.08
C ALA A 155 12.97 -18.34 8.55
N ALA A 156 13.61 -18.21 7.40
CA ALA A 156 14.51 -19.26 6.87
C ALA A 156 15.75 -19.42 7.75
N LEU A 157 16.35 -18.32 8.20
CA LEU A 157 17.48 -18.36 9.12
C LEU A 157 17.12 -18.94 10.49
N ASP A 158 15.94 -18.57 11.02
CA ASP A 158 15.41 -19.12 12.27
C ASP A 158 15.31 -20.66 12.20
N SER A 159 14.86 -21.21 11.07
CA SER A 159 14.81 -22.66 10.82
C SER A 159 16.21 -23.32 10.77
N LEU A 160 17.27 -22.54 10.59
CA LEU A 160 18.68 -22.96 10.67
C LEU A 160 19.31 -22.68 12.03
N GLY A 161 18.52 -22.26 13.03
CA GLY A 161 19.01 -21.86 14.36
C GLY A 161 19.88 -20.61 14.33
N ALA A 162 19.66 -19.69 13.37
CA ALA A 162 20.44 -18.49 13.18
C ALA A 162 19.53 -17.24 13.09
N ALA A 163 20.11 -16.08 13.41
CA ALA A 163 19.49 -14.79 13.18
C ALA A 163 20.32 -13.99 12.14
N PRO A 164 19.74 -12.99 11.47
CA PRO A 164 20.47 -12.17 10.52
C PRO A 164 21.81 -11.63 11.06
N ALA A 165 21.82 -11.17 12.33
CA ALA A 165 22.99 -10.60 12.99
C ALA A 165 24.11 -11.61 13.27
N SER A 166 23.79 -12.92 13.39
CA SER A 166 24.78 -13.99 13.62
C SER A 166 25.14 -14.74 12.33
N PHE A 167 24.31 -14.60 11.30
CA PHE A 167 24.52 -15.30 10.02
C PHE A 167 25.32 -14.48 9.02
N PHE A 168 24.92 -13.21 8.85
CA PHE A 168 25.62 -12.27 7.96
C PHE A 168 26.71 -11.53 8.72
N ALA A 169 27.83 -11.23 8.06
CA ALA A 169 28.86 -10.36 8.63
C ALA A 169 28.30 -8.95 8.91
N ARG A 170 27.39 -8.51 8.05
CA ARG A 170 26.66 -7.25 8.19
C ARG A 170 25.36 -7.33 7.37
N SER A 171 24.31 -6.68 7.86
CA SER A 171 23.11 -6.42 7.07
C SER A 171 22.67 -4.97 7.19
N PHE A 172 21.95 -4.48 6.18
CA PHE A 172 21.39 -3.13 6.18
C PHE A 172 20.09 -3.07 5.38
N PHE A 173 19.25 -2.05 5.67
CA PHE A 173 18.02 -1.80 4.96
C PHE A 173 18.19 -0.70 3.91
N THR A 174 17.65 -0.94 2.72
CA THR A 174 17.74 -0.03 1.58
C THR A 174 16.48 0.80 1.35
N TYR A 175 15.40 0.47 2.07
CA TYR A 175 14.07 1.08 1.99
C TYR A 175 13.45 1.05 0.58
N GLY A 176 13.69 -0.05 -0.15
CA GLY A 176 13.10 -0.31 -1.45
C GLY A 176 13.73 -1.51 -2.16
N HIS A 177 12.92 -2.33 -2.82
CA HIS A 177 13.38 -3.55 -3.52
C HIS A 177 14.33 -3.24 -4.68
N ARG A 178 14.05 -2.18 -5.44
CA ARG A 178 14.94 -1.70 -6.50
C ARG A 178 16.33 -1.34 -5.97
N ASN A 179 16.39 -0.76 -4.77
CA ASN A 179 17.66 -0.41 -4.14
C ASN A 179 18.44 -1.65 -3.67
N VAL A 180 17.75 -2.75 -3.27
CA VAL A 180 18.41 -4.04 -3.02
C VAL A 180 19.10 -4.55 -4.28
N ILE A 181 18.37 -4.56 -5.42
CA ILE A 181 18.93 -4.99 -6.71
C ILE A 181 20.17 -4.14 -7.07
N ARG A 182 20.07 -2.82 -6.92
CA ARG A 182 21.19 -1.90 -7.16
C ARG A 182 22.39 -2.15 -6.25
N ALA A 183 22.14 -2.39 -4.96
CA ALA A 183 23.21 -2.64 -3.99
C ALA A 183 23.97 -3.94 -4.33
N VAL A 184 23.27 -4.99 -4.74
CA VAL A 184 23.86 -6.26 -5.14
C VAL A 184 24.57 -6.12 -6.49
N ALA A 185 23.95 -5.52 -7.49
CA ALA A 185 24.54 -5.31 -8.82
C ALA A 185 25.84 -4.47 -8.75
N ALA A 186 25.86 -3.45 -7.90
CA ALA A 186 27.01 -2.58 -7.69
C ALA A 186 28.09 -3.18 -6.76
N GLY A 187 27.85 -4.37 -6.17
CA GLY A 187 28.78 -5.00 -5.22
C GLY A 187 28.85 -4.34 -3.84
N LEU A 188 27.89 -3.46 -3.50
CA LEU A 188 27.77 -2.89 -2.15
C LEU A 188 27.25 -3.93 -1.14
N ALA A 189 26.53 -4.93 -1.62
CA ALA A 189 26.15 -6.13 -0.91
C ALA A 189 26.49 -7.37 -1.74
N GLN A 190 26.90 -8.46 -1.08
CA GLN A 190 27.17 -9.73 -1.76
C GLN A 190 25.87 -10.48 -2.07
N SER A 191 24.83 -10.26 -1.26
CA SER A 191 23.51 -10.86 -1.42
C SER A 191 22.39 -9.91 -1.00
N GLY A 192 21.15 -10.25 -1.36
CA GLY A 192 20.01 -9.45 -0.97
C GLY A 192 18.71 -10.24 -1.03
N SER A 193 17.71 -9.77 -0.25
CA SER A 193 16.34 -10.28 -0.25
C SER A 193 15.42 -9.30 -0.95
N VAL A 194 14.71 -9.75 -1.97
CA VAL A 194 13.89 -8.88 -2.82
C VAL A 194 12.54 -9.51 -3.12
N ASP A 195 11.56 -8.66 -3.41
CA ASP A 195 10.28 -9.06 -3.97
C ASP A 195 10.48 -9.60 -5.38
N GLY A 196 10.06 -10.85 -5.61
CA GLY A 196 10.24 -11.52 -6.89
C GLY A 196 9.47 -10.84 -8.02
N TYR A 197 8.27 -10.35 -7.75
CA TYR A 197 7.53 -9.57 -8.74
C TYR A 197 8.30 -8.28 -9.12
N VAL A 198 8.85 -7.57 -8.14
CA VAL A 198 9.65 -6.35 -8.43
C VAL A 198 10.89 -6.72 -9.26
N TRP A 199 11.58 -7.82 -8.91
CA TRP A 199 12.75 -8.29 -9.67
C TRP A 199 12.37 -8.65 -11.11
N ASP A 200 11.27 -9.37 -11.32
CA ASP A 200 10.75 -9.76 -12.64
C ASP A 200 10.37 -8.53 -13.49
N VAL A 201 9.63 -7.57 -12.90
CA VAL A 201 9.25 -6.34 -13.60
C VAL A 201 10.47 -5.49 -13.95
N MET A 202 11.44 -5.40 -13.02
CA MET A 202 12.68 -4.69 -13.26
C MET A 202 13.54 -5.35 -14.35
N ALA A 203 13.45 -6.67 -14.53
CA ALA A 203 14.14 -7.37 -15.62
C ALA A 203 13.65 -6.90 -17.01
N ASP A 204 12.37 -6.50 -17.13
CA ASP A 204 11.82 -5.95 -18.37
C ASP A 204 12.22 -4.50 -18.61
N ILE A 205 12.30 -3.67 -17.56
CA ILE A 205 12.48 -2.21 -17.71
C ILE A 205 13.90 -1.73 -17.44
N GLU A 206 14.70 -2.47 -16.65
CA GLU A 206 16.11 -2.18 -16.37
C GLU A 206 16.96 -3.47 -16.54
N ALA A 207 16.83 -4.14 -17.67
CA ALA A 207 17.50 -5.40 -17.97
C ALA A 207 19.03 -5.41 -17.66
N PRO A 208 19.82 -4.35 -17.94
CA PRO A 208 21.23 -4.33 -17.58
C PRO A 208 21.47 -4.37 -16.07
N LEU A 209 20.61 -3.71 -15.28
CA LEU A 209 20.72 -3.71 -13.82
C LEU A 209 20.41 -5.11 -13.25
N VAL A 210 19.29 -5.69 -13.67
CA VAL A 210 18.86 -7.00 -13.20
C VAL A 210 19.79 -8.10 -13.71
N GLY A 211 20.27 -8.01 -14.96
CA GLY A 211 21.24 -8.94 -15.55
C GLY A 211 22.59 -9.01 -14.85
N ALA A 212 22.95 -7.98 -14.04
CA ALA A 212 24.10 -8.04 -13.16
C ALA A 212 23.86 -8.85 -11.87
N THR A 213 22.64 -9.34 -11.67
CA THR A 213 22.23 -10.19 -10.52
C THR A 213 21.61 -11.49 -11.01
N ARG A 214 21.57 -12.48 -10.14
CA ARG A 214 20.81 -13.71 -10.36
C ARG A 214 20.10 -14.17 -9.11
N VAL A 215 19.00 -14.87 -9.30
CA VAL A 215 18.25 -15.51 -8.22
C VAL A 215 18.93 -16.84 -7.85
N VAL A 216 19.21 -17.04 -6.57
CA VAL A 216 19.79 -18.28 -6.04
C VAL A 216 18.73 -19.13 -5.34
N GLU A 217 17.70 -18.51 -4.77
CA GLU A 217 16.62 -19.22 -4.08
C GLU A 217 15.32 -18.42 -4.18
N GLN A 218 14.21 -19.17 -4.26
CA GLN A 218 12.86 -18.61 -4.28
C GLN A 218 12.06 -19.22 -3.14
N SER A 219 11.28 -18.40 -2.44
CA SER A 219 10.36 -18.89 -1.43
C SER A 219 9.19 -19.70 -2.03
N ALA A 220 8.39 -20.34 -1.16
CA ALA A 220 7.04 -20.73 -1.50
C ALA A 220 6.20 -19.51 -1.93
N LEU A 221 5.10 -19.75 -2.65
CA LEU A 221 4.12 -18.72 -3.00
C LEU A 221 3.41 -18.20 -1.75
N MET A 222 3.20 -16.90 -1.68
CA MET A 222 2.54 -16.20 -0.58
C MET A 222 1.56 -15.19 -1.16
N GLY A 223 0.58 -14.75 -0.35
CA GLY A 223 -0.38 -13.72 -0.75
C GLY A 223 0.32 -12.43 -1.18
N PHE A 224 -0.07 -11.94 -2.35
CA PHE A 224 0.48 -10.70 -2.91
C PHE A 224 0.20 -9.49 -1.98
N PRO A 225 1.06 -8.48 -1.92
CA PRO A 225 0.83 -7.25 -1.15
C PRO A 225 -0.55 -6.64 -1.43
N PRO A 226 -1.46 -6.53 -0.44
CA PRO A 226 -2.86 -6.16 -0.67
C PRO A 226 -3.09 -4.65 -0.62
N ILE A 227 -4.24 -4.23 -1.15
CA ILE A 227 -4.85 -2.96 -0.77
C ILE A 227 -5.67 -3.20 0.50
N ALA A 228 -5.41 -2.43 1.53
CA ALA A 228 -6.11 -2.50 2.82
C ALA A 228 -6.64 -1.14 3.27
N ALA A 229 -7.59 -1.15 4.20
CA ALA A 229 -8.14 0.03 4.86
C ALA A 229 -8.32 -0.23 6.35
N ALA A 230 -8.39 0.83 7.15
CA ALA A 230 -8.74 0.71 8.56
C ALA A 230 -10.21 0.27 8.72
N ARG A 231 -10.47 -0.70 9.62
CA ARG A 231 -11.85 -1.14 9.93
C ARG A 231 -12.69 -0.01 10.53
N ALA A 232 -12.05 0.92 11.24
CA ALA A 232 -12.68 2.11 11.81
C ALA A 232 -13.08 3.17 10.77
N GLY A 233 -12.57 3.08 9.51
CA GLY A 233 -12.91 4.01 8.42
C GLY A 233 -14.33 3.84 7.89
N ASP A 234 -14.73 4.72 6.96
CA ASP A 234 -16.07 4.70 6.32
C ASP A 234 -16.31 3.39 5.55
N PRO A 235 -17.30 2.56 5.94
CA PRO A 235 -17.60 1.31 5.26
C PRO A 235 -18.14 1.51 3.83
N GLY A 236 -18.78 2.64 3.55
CA GLY A 236 -19.24 2.99 2.21
C GLY A 236 -18.07 3.25 1.27
N LEU A 237 -17.10 4.04 1.73
CA LEU A 237 -15.89 4.35 0.97
C LEU A 237 -15.03 3.08 0.75
N ARG A 238 -14.87 2.22 1.77
CA ARG A 238 -14.15 0.94 1.61
C ARG A 238 -14.76 0.08 0.51
N ARG A 239 -16.10 -0.06 0.47
CA ARG A 239 -16.79 -0.80 -0.60
C ARG A 239 -16.58 -0.15 -1.98
N ALA A 240 -16.66 1.18 -2.05
CA ALA A 240 -16.47 1.90 -3.31
C ALA A 240 -15.03 1.74 -3.84
N ILE A 241 -14.02 1.83 -2.98
CA ILE A 241 -12.61 1.60 -3.36
C ILE A 241 -12.42 0.15 -3.83
N ARG A 242 -12.95 -0.84 -3.10
CA ARG A 242 -12.90 -2.26 -3.53
C ARG A 242 -13.49 -2.45 -4.92
N GLN A 243 -14.70 -1.93 -5.17
CA GLN A 243 -15.36 -2.02 -6.47
C GLN A 243 -14.56 -1.34 -7.58
N ALA A 244 -13.98 -0.17 -7.30
CA ALA A 244 -13.11 0.51 -8.25
C ALA A 244 -11.90 -0.34 -8.63
N LEU A 245 -11.22 -0.97 -7.66
CA LEU A 245 -10.07 -1.83 -7.92
C LEU A 245 -10.44 -3.07 -8.74
N LEU A 246 -11.53 -3.75 -8.38
CA LEU A 246 -12.00 -4.94 -9.10
C LEU A 246 -12.43 -4.63 -10.54
N ALA A 247 -12.92 -3.44 -10.80
CA ALA A 247 -13.35 -2.99 -12.12
C ALA A 247 -12.22 -2.44 -13.00
N MET A 248 -10.97 -2.40 -12.53
CA MET A 248 -9.83 -1.87 -13.31
C MET A 248 -9.65 -2.52 -14.68
N PRO A 249 -9.79 -3.85 -14.85
CA PRO A 249 -9.64 -4.49 -16.17
C PRO A 249 -10.68 -4.04 -17.21
N GLU A 250 -11.83 -3.55 -16.78
CA GLU A 250 -12.92 -3.12 -17.65
C GLU A 250 -12.78 -1.65 -18.11
N ASP A 251 -11.93 -0.88 -17.43
CA ASP A 251 -11.74 0.56 -17.64
C ASP A 251 -10.47 0.82 -18.49
N PRO A 252 -10.49 1.71 -19.49
CA PRO A 252 -9.30 2.01 -20.30
C PRO A 252 -8.12 2.57 -19.51
N ILE A 253 -8.38 3.45 -18.54
CA ILE A 253 -7.32 4.02 -17.67
C ILE A 253 -6.83 2.92 -16.70
N GLY A 254 -7.78 2.14 -16.15
CA GLY A 254 -7.46 0.98 -15.30
C GLY A 254 -6.55 -0.01 -16.01
N ARG A 255 -6.85 -0.38 -17.26
CA ARG A 255 -5.98 -1.27 -18.06
C ARG A 255 -4.60 -0.68 -18.33
N ALA A 256 -4.49 0.62 -18.56
CA ALA A 256 -3.19 1.28 -18.75
C ALA A 256 -2.34 1.21 -17.46
N ILE A 257 -2.94 1.43 -16.29
CA ILE A 257 -2.30 1.27 -14.99
C ILE A 257 -1.82 -0.18 -14.80
N LEU A 258 -2.71 -1.15 -15.00
CA LEU A 258 -2.40 -2.58 -14.87
C LEU A 258 -1.27 -3.01 -15.81
N SER A 259 -1.29 -2.54 -17.06
CA SER A 259 -0.22 -2.80 -18.03
C SER A 259 1.13 -2.24 -17.56
N THR A 260 1.16 -1.02 -17.04
CA THR A 260 2.38 -0.42 -16.48
C THR A 260 2.92 -1.22 -15.30
N LEU A 261 2.02 -1.69 -14.43
CA LEU A 261 2.32 -2.52 -13.28
C LEU A 261 2.56 -4.00 -13.63
N ARG A 262 2.35 -4.44 -14.86
CA ARG A 262 2.39 -5.86 -15.26
C ARG A 262 1.45 -6.76 -14.43
N LEU A 263 0.33 -6.22 -13.99
CA LEU A 263 -0.70 -6.93 -13.23
C LEU A 263 -1.86 -7.33 -14.16
N ASP A 264 -2.50 -8.47 -13.84
CA ASP A 264 -3.69 -8.94 -14.55
C ASP A 264 -4.95 -8.18 -14.13
N GLY A 265 -4.99 -7.73 -12.87
CA GLY A 265 -6.11 -7.06 -12.23
C GLY A 265 -6.02 -7.13 -10.72
N PHE A 266 -7.17 -6.96 -10.09
CA PHE A 266 -7.36 -7.15 -8.65
C PHE A 266 -8.46 -8.19 -8.44
N VAL A 267 -8.32 -8.99 -7.38
CA VAL A 267 -9.30 -10.01 -6.98
C VAL A 267 -9.75 -9.77 -5.54
N GLU A 268 -10.87 -10.37 -5.17
CA GLU A 268 -11.32 -10.38 -3.78
C GLU A 268 -10.33 -11.13 -2.89
N ALA A 269 -10.22 -10.71 -1.66
CA ALA A 269 -9.30 -11.30 -0.70
C ALA A 269 -9.85 -12.61 -0.14
N ASP A 270 -9.08 -13.68 -0.27
CA ASP A 270 -9.21 -14.87 0.56
C ASP A 270 -8.31 -14.68 1.80
N PRO A 271 -8.84 -14.73 3.03
CA PRO A 271 -8.05 -14.63 4.25
C PRO A 271 -6.90 -15.65 4.33
N ALA A 272 -7.04 -16.82 3.69
CA ALA A 272 -6.02 -17.87 3.66
C ALA A 272 -4.73 -17.44 2.92
N LEU A 273 -4.80 -16.45 2.03
CA LEU A 273 -3.65 -15.94 1.27
C LEU A 273 -2.47 -15.49 2.18
N PHE A 274 -2.77 -15.01 3.38
CA PHE A 274 -1.78 -14.44 4.29
C PHE A 274 -1.40 -15.37 5.44
N ALA A 275 -1.96 -16.58 5.52
CA ALA A 275 -1.73 -17.52 6.62
C ALA A 275 -0.25 -17.94 6.75
N SER A 276 0.46 -18.13 5.64
CA SER A 276 1.89 -18.46 5.66
C SER A 276 2.75 -17.32 6.18
N ILE A 277 2.38 -16.07 5.87
CA ILE A 277 3.05 -14.86 6.35
C ILE A 277 2.84 -14.72 7.87
N GLU A 278 1.60 -14.92 8.33
CA GLU A 278 1.26 -14.91 9.76
C GLU A 278 2.05 -15.98 10.53
N ALA A 279 2.11 -17.21 10.00
CA ALA A 279 2.86 -18.29 10.63
C ALA A 279 4.36 -17.97 10.75
N MET A 280 4.98 -17.35 9.73
CA MET A 280 6.37 -16.89 9.79
C MET A 280 6.56 -15.82 10.85
N TRP A 281 5.68 -14.82 10.88
CA TRP A 281 5.73 -13.76 11.89
C TRP A 281 5.62 -14.30 13.31
N LEU A 282 4.62 -15.16 13.58
CA LEU A 282 4.41 -15.73 14.92
C LEU A 282 5.64 -16.50 15.40
N ARG A 283 6.28 -17.32 14.56
CA ARG A 283 7.52 -18.02 14.91
C ARG A 283 8.67 -17.08 15.23
N THR A 284 8.88 -16.08 14.38
CA THR A 284 10.06 -15.23 14.50
C THR A 284 9.95 -14.16 15.59
N ARG A 285 8.73 -13.75 16.03
CA ARG A 285 8.57 -12.77 17.11
C ARG A 285 8.98 -13.34 18.47
N ASP A 286 8.77 -14.65 18.69
CA ASP A 286 9.02 -15.33 19.96
C ASP A 286 10.49 -15.77 20.11
N ALA A 287 11.28 -15.67 19.02
CA ALA A 287 12.71 -16.02 18.96
C ALA A 287 13.67 -14.83 19.17
N GLY A 288 13.15 -13.64 19.59
CA GLY A 288 13.90 -12.38 19.71
C GLY A 288 14.18 -11.96 21.14
#